data_41e9d5a207e0297bff10739b596aabb6
#
_entry.id   41e9d5a207e0297bff10739b596aabb6
#
_cell.length_a   1.000
_cell.length_b   1.000
_cell.length_c   1.000
_cell.angle_alpha   90.00
_cell.angle_beta   90.00
_cell.angle_gamma   90.00
#
_symmetry.space_group_name_H-M   'P 1'
#
loop_
_entity.id
_entity.type
_entity.pdbx_description
1 polymer ?
#
loop_
_entity_poly.entity_id
_entity_poly.type
_entity_poly.pdbx_seq_one_letter_code
_entity_poly.pdbx_strand_id
1 'polypeptide(L)'
;VSPVMLASVIAVCLVSVGAAAGPVAKEVASYLAGKELQARRSCETVDDALVVRHRWLLSPVALGSVAGVTCGLTAAWGVGRGVGSLTIIAVPTVALLSAACCVDAACHRLPNRLLAATACWVLAAEAAAAVIGLAAAGTPATTAWPVLRAVLCAGGAGGLVLLAALVPSGLGMGDVKLSAVLGLWLGHLGVAAVVAGIVLGFVLAGVVAIVLMIAGVVDRKQHIALGPYLAAGAWLSWILEAVP
;
A
#
# COMPACT_ATOMS: atom_id res chain seq x y z
N VAL A 1 -2.26 10.62 -25.52
CA VAL A 1 -2.76 9.36 -24.92
C VAL A 1 -3.67 8.69 -25.92
N SER A 2 -3.41 7.41 -26.27
CA SER A 2 -4.28 6.68 -27.18
C SER A 2 -5.65 6.39 -26.50
N PRO A 3 -6.77 6.38 -27.27
CA PRO A 3 -8.08 6.09 -26.70
C PRO A 3 -8.13 4.69 -26.06
N VAL A 4 -7.37 3.74 -26.58
CA VAL A 4 -7.25 2.38 -26.03
C VAL A 4 -6.60 2.40 -24.62
N MET A 5 -5.55 3.19 -24.44
CA MET A 5 -4.87 3.32 -23.15
C MET A 5 -5.77 4.00 -22.12
N LEU A 6 -6.51 5.04 -22.51
CA LEU A 6 -7.49 5.70 -21.64
C LEU A 6 -8.58 4.71 -21.19
N ALA A 7 -9.15 3.97 -22.14
CA ALA A 7 -10.16 2.95 -21.83
C ALA A 7 -9.63 1.87 -20.90
N SER A 8 -8.39 1.41 -21.09
CA SER A 8 -7.75 0.42 -20.23
C SER A 8 -7.57 0.94 -18.79
N VAL A 9 -7.10 2.17 -18.63
CA VAL A 9 -6.93 2.79 -17.29
C VAL A 9 -8.28 2.94 -16.59
N ILE A 10 -9.31 3.39 -17.29
CA ILE A 10 -10.67 3.51 -16.74
C ILE A 10 -11.20 2.14 -16.32
N ALA A 11 -11.06 1.12 -17.15
CA ALA A 11 -11.52 -0.24 -16.84
C ALA A 11 -10.81 -0.79 -15.60
N VAL A 12 -9.48 -0.66 -15.51
CA VAL A 12 -8.68 -1.08 -14.35
C VAL A 12 -9.11 -0.31 -13.10
N CYS A 13 -9.37 0.99 -13.20
CA CYS A 13 -9.84 1.80 -12.09
C CYS A 13 -11.19 1.30 -11.56
N LEU A 14 -12.18 1.08 -12.44
CA LEU A 14 -13.51 0.59 -12.06
C LEU A 14 -13.44 -0.80 -11.41
N VAL A 15 -12.65 -1.71 -11.98
CA VAL A 15 -12.46 -3.06 -11.42
C VAL A 15 -11.81 -2.99 -10.04
N SER A 16 -10.77 -2.14 -9.87
CA SER A 16 -10.05 -2.01 -8.60
C SER A 16 -10.91 -1.43 -7.49
N VAL A 17 -11.71 -0.40 -7.79
CA VAL A 17 -12.67 0.19 -6.85
C VAL A 17 -13.78 -0.80 -6.50
N GLY A 18 -14.32 -1.52 -7.51
CA GLY A 18 -15.31 -2.57 -7.30
C GLY A 18 -14.78 -3.71 -6.43
N ALA A 19 -13.51 -4.11 -6.63
CA ALA A 19 -12.85 -5.12 -5.80
C ALA A 19 -12.68 -4.64 -4.35
N ALA A 20 -12.29 -3.39 -4.13
CA ALA A 20 -12.16 -2.81 -2.79
C ALA A 20 -13.51 -2.74 -2.05
N ALA A 21 -14.56 -2.30 -2.74
CA ALA A 21 -15.91 -2.19 -2.16
C ALA A 21 -16.63 -3.54 -1.96
N GLY A 22 -16.28 -4.57 -2.73
CA GLY A 22 -16.93 -5.88 -2.72
C GLY A 22 -16.09 -6.97 -2.03
N PRO A 23 -15.27 -7.74 -2.79
CA PRO A 23 -14.56 -8.91 -2.26
C PRO A 23 -13.56 -8.55 -1.16
N VAL A 24 -12.82 -7.43 -1.29
CA VAL A 24 -11.87 -7.00 -0.25
C VAL A 24 -12.61 -6.60 1.02
N ALA A 25 -13.73 -5.88 0.92
CA ALA A 25 -14.55 -5.54 2.09
C ALA A 25 -15.10 -6.79 2.80
N LYS A 26 -15.53 -7.82 2.05
CA LYS A 26 -15.96 -9.11 2.62
C LYS A 26 -14.81 -9.83 3.32
N GLU A 27 -13.63 -9.85 2.71
CA GLU A 27 -12.44 -10.48 3.31
C GLU A 27 -12.04 -9.77 4.61
N VAL A 28 -12.06 -8.44 4.64
CA VAL A 28 -11.81 -7.64 5.84
C VAL A 28 -12.85 -7.95 6.92
N ALA A 29 -14.12 -8.02 6.57
CA ALA A 29 -15.20 -8.35 7.52
C ALA A 29 -15.03 -9.78 8.09
N SER A 30 -14.69 -10.77 7.25
CA SER A 30 -14.45 -12.14 7.67
C SER A 30 -13.22 -12.28 8.57
N TYR A 31 -12.15 -11.54 8.25
CA TYR A 31 -10.94 -11.48 9.07
C TYR A 31 -11.24 -10.93 10.48
N LEU A 32 -12.01 -9.86 10.57
CA LEU A 32 -12.39 -9.25 11.85
C LEU A 32 -13.29 -10.18 12.67
N ALA A 33 -14.31 -10.78 12.04
CA ALA A 33 -15.20 -11.73 12.69
C ALA A 33 -14.42 -12.94 13.24
N GLY A 34 -13.47 -13.48 12.46
CA GLY A 34 -12.59 -14.56 12.90
C GLY A 34 -11.74 -14.18 14.12
N LYS A 35 -11.20 -12.98 14.15
CA LYS A 35 -10.41 -12.46 15.28
C LYS A 35 -11.26 -12.20 16.52
N GLU A 36 -12.47 -11.66 16.38
CA GLU A 36 -13.41 -11.48 17.49
C GLU A 36 -13.80 -12.84 18.11
N LEU A 37 -14.05 -13.86 17.27
CA LEU A 37 -14.34 -15.22 17.75
C LEU A 37 -13.15 -15.85 18.47
N GLN A 38 -11.93 -15.62 17.98
CA GLN A 38 -10.71 -16.14 18.58
C GLN A 38 -10.48 -15.48 19.95
N ALA A 39 -10.61 -14.17 20.05
CA ALA A 39 -10.49 -13.42 21.33
C ALA A 39 -11.50 -13.91 22.37
N ARG A 40 -12.76 -14.19 21.97
CA ARG A 40 -13.79 -14.75 22.85
C ARG A 40 -13.47 -16.17 23.34
N ARG A 41 -12.77 -16.99 22.53
CA ARG A 41 -12.40 -18.37 22.90
C ARG A 41 -11.19 -18.45 23.83
N SER A 42 -10.26 -17.50 23.73
CA SER A 42 -9.03 -17.49 24.52
C SER A 42 -9.23 -17.02 25.95
N CYS A 43 -10.38 -16.51 26.35
CA CYS A 43 -10.59 -15.83 27.66
C CYS A 43 -9.51 -14.79 27.96
N GLU A 44 -8.91 -14.21 26.91
CA GLU A 44 -7.92 -13.15 27.06
C GLU A 44 -8.53 -11.91 27.69
N THR A 45 -7.78 -11.32 28.60
CA THR A 45 -8.17 -10.09 29.30
C THR A 45 -8.50 -8.99 28.28
N VAL A 46 -9.41 -8.10 28.63
CA VAL A 46 -9.97 -7.03 27.78
C VAL A 46 -8.90 -6.17 27.09
N ASP A 47 -7.68 -6.15 27.61
CA ASP A 47 -6.54 -5.39 27.05
C ASP A 47 -5.96 -5.98 25.74
N ASP A 48 -6.16 -7.27 25.47
CA ASP A 48 -5.71 -7.93 24.23
C ASP A 48 -6.83 -8.10 23.18
N ALA A 49 -8.06 -7.73 23.55
CA ALA A 49 -9.20 -7.76 22.62
C ALA A 49 -8.98 -6.72 21.50
N LEU A 50 -9.29 -7.12 20.27
CA LEU A 50 -9.19 -6.26 19.10
C LEU A 50 -10.14 -5.06 19.25
N VAL A 51 -9.61 -3.91 19.69
CA VAL A 51 -10.38 -2.67 19.80
C VAL A 51 -10.52 -2.05 18.43
N VAL A 52 -11.67 -2.24 17.78
CA VAL A 52 -11.99 -1.58 16.52
C VAL A 52 -12.38 -0.13 16.80
N ARG A 53 -11.46 0.80 16.58
CA ARG A 53 -11.62 2.22 16.94
C ARG A 53 -12.61 2.97 16.05
N HIS A 54 -12.69 2.61 14.74
CA HIS A 54 -13.52 3.30 13.74
C HIS A 54 -14.18 2.29 12.79
N ARG A 55 -15.21 1.58 13.23
CA ARG A 55 -15.91 0.56 12.42
C ARG A 55 -16.45 1.08 11.08
N TRP A 56 -16.78 2.37 10.98
CA TRP A 56 -17.29 2.97 9.76
C TRP A 56 -16.27 2.97 8.62
N LEU A 57 -14.93 3.07 8.93
CA LEU A 57 -13.85 2.98 7.94
C LEU A 57 -13.79 1.62 7.23
N LEU A 58 -14.34 0.58 7.85
CA LEU A 58 -14.34 -0.78 7.33
C LEU A 58 -15.63 -1.10 6.57
N SER A 59 -16.54 -0.12 6.43
CA SER A 59 -17.74 -0.29 5.60
C SER A 59 -17.37 -0.38 4.12
N PRO A 60 -18.12 -1.16 3.30
CA PRO A 60 -17.88 -1.25 1.87
C PRO A 60 -17.90 0.12 1.17
N VAL A 61 -18.73 1.05 1.67
CA VAL A 61 -18.83 2.41 1.14
C VAL A 61 -17.56 3.20 1.44
N ALA A 62 -17.04 3.16 2.67
CA ALA A 62 -15.82 3.87 3.03
C ALA A 62 -14.59 3.31 2.29
N LEU A 63 -14.45 1.98 2.24
CA LEU A 63 -13.37 1.33 1.48
C LEU A 63 -13.45 1.68 -0.01
N GLY A 64 -14.65 1.61 -0.59
CA GLY A 64 -14.88 1.97 -1.99
C GLY A 64 -14.63 3.45 -2.28
N SER A 65 -15.03 4.36 -1.39
CA SER A 65 -14.81 5.80 -1.57
C SER A 65 -13.33 6.19 -1.45
N VAL A 66 -12.62 5.67 -0.45
CA VAL A 66 -11.17 5.91 -0.31
C VAL A 66 -10.41 5.35 -1.51
N ALA A 67 -10.69 4.10 -1.90
CA ALA A 67 -10.10 3.51 -3.10
C ALA A 67 -10.49 4.29 -4.37
N GLY A 68 -11.73 4.74 -4.48
CA GLY A 68 -12.21 5.54 -5.62
C GLY A 68 -11.47 6.86 -5.78
N VAL A 69 -11.29 7.60 -4.69
CA VAL A 69 -10.55 8.88 -4.70
C VAL A 69 -9.08 8.64 -5.03
N THR A 70 -8.42 7.72 -4.36
CA THR A 70 -6.98 7.47 -4.57
C THR A 70 -6.69 6.89 -5.96
N CYS A 71 -7.48 5.95 -6.43
CA CYS A 71 -7.38 5.40 -7.79
C CYS A 71 -7.69 6.45 -8.86
N GLY A 72 -8.72 7.27 -8.65
CA GLY A 72 -9.09 8.35 -9.58
C GLY A 72 -7.98 9.39 -9.71
N LEU A 73 -7.38 9.82 -8.60
CA LEU A 73 -6.24 10.74 -8.61
C LEU A 73 -5.02 10.12 -9.28
N THR A 74 -4.71 8.84 -9.00
CA THR A 74 -3.61 8.10 -9.63
C THR A 74 -3.82 7.98 -11.15
N ALA A 75 -5.03 7.64 -11.57
CA ALA A 75 -5.37 7.52 -12.98
C ALA A 75 -5.31 8.86 -13.70
N ALA A 76 -5.90 9.91 -13.11
CA ALA A 76 -5.88 11.26 -13.69
C ALA A 76 -4.45 11.79 -13.85
N TRP A 77 -3.61 11.61 -12.84
CA TRP A 77 -2.21 12.01 -12.89
C TRP A 77 -1.43 11.24 -13.95
N GLY A 78 -1.51 9.90 -13.92
CA GLY A 78 -0.75 9.05 -14.83
C GLY A 78 -1.15 9.22 -16.29
N VAL A 79 -2.44 9.42 -16.57
CA VAL A 79 -2.94 9.77 -17.91
C VAL A 79 -2.45 11.15 -18.33
N GLY A 80 -2.54 12.14 -17.43
CA GLY A 80 -2.07 13.50 -17.68
C GLY A 80 -0.57 13.59 -17.98
N ARG A 81 0.22 12.70 -17.38
CA ARG A 81 1.68 12.60 -17.62
C ARG A 81 2.06 11.67 -18.78
N GLY A 82 1.13 10.95 -19.37
CA GLY A 82 1.41 10.00 -20.44
C GLY A 82 2.05 8.68 -20.00
N VAL A 83 2.09 8.40 -18.69
CA VAL A 83 2.67 7.19 -18.08
C VAL A 83 1.64 6.07 -17.88
N GLY A 84 0.81 5.79 -18.87
CA GLY A 84 -0.33 4.89 -18.76
C GLY A 84 0.03 3.45 -18.36
N SER A 85 1.16 2.91 -18.81
CA SER A 85 1.63 1.57 -18.42
C SER A 85 1.93 1.48 -16.93
N LEU A 86 2.61 2.48 -16.37
CA LEU A 86 2.89 2.56 -14.94
C LEU A 86 1.60 2.76 -14.13
N THR A 87 0.64 3.50 -14.70
CA THR A 87 -0.68 3.75 -14.08
C THR A 87 -1.50 2.48 -13.95
N ILE A 88 -1.47 1.60 -14.95
CA ILE A 88 -2.17 0.30 -14.91
C ILE A 88 -1.66 -0.56 -13.74
N ILE A 89 -0.37 -0.51 -13.42
CA ILE A 89 0.21 -1.21 -12.28
C ILE A 89 -0.16 -0.49 -10.96
N ALA A 90 -0.09 0.83 -10.96
CA ALA A 90 -0.28 1.63 -9.75
C ALA A 90 -1.72 1.60 -9.23
N VAL A 91 -2.73 1.63 -10.10
CA VAL A 91 -4.15 1.74 -9.69
C VAL A 91 -4.60 0.58 -8.80
N PRO A 92 -4.43 -0.72 -9.16
CA PRO A 92 -4.79 -1.81 -8.25
C PRO A 92 -3.91 -1.86 -6.99
N THR A 93 -2.63 -1.49 -7.12
CA THR A 93 -1.71 -1.39 -5.98
C THR A 93 -2.24 -0.40 -4.95
N VAL A 94 -2.62 0.81 -5.39
CA VAL A 94 -3.16 1.87 -4.52
C VAL A 94 -4.51 1.46 -3.94
N ALA A 95 -5.38 0.76 -4.69
CA ALA A 95 -6.65 0.25 -4.17
C ALA A 95 -6.45 -0.73 -3.01
N LEU A 96 -5.55 -1.72 -3.19
CA LEU A 96 -5.25 -2.72 -2.16
C LEU A 96 -4.56 -2.08 -0.94
N LEU A 97 -3.61 -1.16 -1.16
CA LEU A 97 -2.96 -0.40 -0.10
C LEU A 97 -3.96 0.47 0.67
N SER A 98 -4.90 1.15 -0.02
CA SER A 98 -5.95 1.94 0.62
C SER A 98 -6.81 1.09 1.55
N ALA A 99 -7.20 -0.11 1.11
CA ALA A 99 -7.94 -1.04 1.94
C ALA A 99 -7.11 -1.52 3.15
N ALA A 100 -5.82 -1.85 2.96
CA ALA A 100 -4.92 -2.22 4.05
C ALA A 100 -4.75 -1.08 5.06
N CYS A 101 -4.62 0.16 4.59
CA CYS A 101 -4.52 1.37 5.43
C CYS A 101 -5.81 1.64 6.23
N CYS A 102 -6.99 1.41 5.66
CA CYS A 102 -8.25 1.53 6.40
C CYS A 102 -8.32 0.53 7.54
N VAL A 103 -7.85 -0.71 7.32
CA VAL A 103 -7.79 -1.73 8.38
C VAL A 103 -6.76 -1.35 9.46
N ASP A 104 -5.59 -0.87 9.04
CA ASP A 104 -4.55 -0.43 9.97
C ASP A 104 -5.01 0.75 10.82
N ALA A 105 -5.65 1.75 10.21
CA ALA A 105 -6.21 2.90 10.93
C ALA A 105 -7.33 2.52 11.91
N ALA A 106 -8.11 1.46 11.61
CA ALA A 106 -9.20 1.01 12.45
C ALA A 106 -8.75 0.05 13.57
N CYS A 107 -7.76 -0.81 13.31
CA CYS A 107 -7.41 -1.95 14.17
C CYS A 107 -5.94 -1.98 14.58
N HIS A 108 -5.10 -1.04 14.12
CA HIS A 108 -3.62 -1.06 14.27
C HIS A 108 -3.00 -2.42 13.88
N ARG A 109 -3.56 -3.08 12.87
CA ARG A 109 -3.08 -4.37 12.36
C ARG A 109 -3.20 -4.42 10.84
N LEU A 110 -2.10 -4.71 10.18
CA LEU A 110 -2.05 -4.89 8.72
C LEU A 110 -2.41 -6.33 8.35
N PRO A 111 -3.45 -6.57 7.53
CA PRO A 111 -3.83 -7.91 7.12
C PRO A 111 -2.80 -8.48 6.15
N ASN A 112 -2.14 -9.59 6.55
CA ASN A 112 -1.13 -10.25 5.73
C ASN A 112 -1.62 -10.63 4.33
N ARG A 113 -2.91 -11.00 4.22
CA ARG A 113 -3.51 -11.39 2.93
C ARG A 113 -3.58 -10.23 1.94
N LEU A 114 -3.89 -9.01 2.39
CA LEU A 114 -3.91 -7.83 1.53
C LEU A 114 -2.50 -7.44 1.08
N LEU A 115 -1.52 -7.49 1.99
CA LEU A 115 -0.13 -7.24 1.64
C LEU A 115 0.40 -8.29 0.66
N ALA A 116 0.10 -9.57 0.88
CA ALA A 116 0.46 -10.64 -0.04
C ALA A 116 -0.22 -10.48 -1.41
N ALA A 117 -1.51 -10.12 -1.44
CA ALA A 117 -2.21 -9.85 -2.69
C ALA A 117 -1.59 -8.68 -3.46
N THR A 118 -1.22 -7.60 -2.75
CA THR A 118 -0.52 -6.45 -3.35
C THR A 118 0.84 -6.86 -3.92
N ALA A 119 1.64 -7.62 -3.16
CA ALA A 119 2.93 -8.12 -3.63
C ALA A 119 2.79 -9.03 -4.84
N CYS A 120 1.85 -9.98 -4.82
CA CYS A 120 1.56 -10.87 -5.94
C CYS A 120 1.12 -10.09 -7.19
N TRP A 121 0.25 -9.07 -7.01
CA TRP A 121 -0.18 -8.21 -8.11
C TRP A 121 1.00 -7.48 -8.75
N VAL A 122 1.83 -6.80 -7.93
CA VAL A 122 2.98 -6.04 -8.43
C VAL A 122 3.96 -6.97 -9.14
N LEU A 123 4.30 -8.13 -8.55
CA LEU A 123 5.19 -9.11 -9.17
C LEU A 123 4.64 -9.63 -10.50
N ALA A 124 3.34 -9.96 -10.56
CA ALA A 124 2.71 -10.43 -11.78
C ALA A 124 2.72 -9.36 -12.87
N ALA A 125 2.42 -8.11 -12.52
CA ALA A 125 2.43 -6.99 -13.45
C ALA A 125 3.85 -6.68 -13.96
N GLU A 126 4.85 -6.69 -13.10
CA GLU A 126 6.25 -6.53 -13.46
C GLU A 126 6.74 -7.67 -14.36
N ALA A 127 6.39 -8.92 -14.04
CA ALA A 127 6.74 -10.07 -14.88
C ALA A 127 6.07 -9.99 -16.25
N ALA A 128 4.81 -9.58 -16.31
CA ALA A 128 4.10 -9.38 -17.58
C ALA A 128 4.76 -8.26 -18.41
N ALA A 129 5.12 -7.13 -17.78
CA ALA A 129 5.82 -6.04 -18.44
C ALA A 129 7.19 -6.50 -18.99
N ALA A 130 7.93 -7.30 -18.23
CA ALA A 130 9.21 -7.88 -18.67
C ALA A 130 9.04 -8.82 -19.86
N VAL A 131 8.02 -9.69 -19.86
CA VAL A 131 7.73 -10.59 -20.99
C VAL A 131 7.35 -9.81 -22.24
N ILE A 132 6.48 -8.80 -22.11
CA ILE A 132 6.09 -7.93 -23.24
C ILE A 132 7.31 -7.17 -23.77
N GLY A 133 8.13 -6.63 -22.88
CA GLY A 133 9.36 -5.92 -23.26
C GLY A 133 10.37 -6.83 -23.96
N LEU A 134 10.52 -8.07 -23.53
CA LEU A 134 11.38 -9.06 -24.16
C LEU A 134 10.90 -9.40 -25.58
N ALA A 135 9.59 -9.58 -25.76
CA ALA A 135 8.99 -9.86 -27.05
C ALA A 135 9.14 -8.67 -28.02
N ALA A 136 9.13 -7.43 -27.52
CA ALA A 136 9.24 -6.22 -28.34
C ALA A 136 10.69 -5.84 -28.67
N ALA A 137 11.60 -5.91 -27.68
CA ALA A 137 12.98 -5.39 -27.79
C ALA A 137 14.05 -6.46 -27.97
N GLY A 138 13.76 -7.73 -27.76
CA GLY A 138 14.66 -8.87 -27.97
C GLY A 138 15.87 -8.97 -27.01
N THR A 139 16.02 -8.09 -26.05
CA THR A 139 17.16 -8.06 -25.10
C THR A 139 16.76 -8.39 -23.66
N PRO A 140 17.18 -9.57 -23.14
CA PRO A 140 16.80 -10.00 -21.78
C PRO A 140 17.29 -9.06 -20.66
N ALA A 141 18.46 -8.46 -20.85
CA ALA A 141 19.09 -7.65 -19.81
C ALA A 141 18.30 -6.37 -19.49
N THR A 142 17.75 -5.69 -20.49
CA THR A 142 17.01 -4.45 -20.30
C THR A 142 15.64 -4.67 -19.67
N THR A 143 15.04 -5.85 -19.81
CA THR A 143 13.72 -6.18 -19.32
C THR A 143 13.75 -6.84 -17.93
N ALA A 144 14.80 -7.61 -17.61
CA ALA A 144 14.94 -8.28 -16.32
C ALA A 144 15.45 -7.34 -15.20
N TRP A 145 16.25 -6.32 -15.54
CA TRP A 145 16.85 -5.42 -14.57
C TRP A 145 15.82 -4.67 -13.69
N PRO A 146 14.74 -4.08 -14.23
CA PRO A 146 13.73 -3.42 -13.39
C PRO A 146 13.08 -4.37 -12.37
N VAL A 147 12.77 -5.61 -12.77
CA VAL A 147 12.19 -6.63 -11.88
C VAL A 147 13.17 -7.01 -10.77
N LEU A 148 14.43 -7.28 -11.12
CA LEU A 148 15.48 -7.60 -10.14
C LEU A 148 15.66 -6.44 -9.15
N ARG A 149 15.74 -5.22 -9.66
CA ARG A 149 15.84 -4.01 -8.83
C ARG A 149 14.65 -3.87 -7.88
N ALA A 150 13.43 -4.11 -8.35
CA ALA A 150 12.23 -4.07 -7.52
C ALA A 150 12.31 -5.08 -6.37
N VAL A 151 12.75 -6.32 -6.63
CA VAL A 151 12.93 -7.36 -5.61
C VAL A 151 14.05 -6.98 -4.62
N LEU A 152 15.18 -6.45 -5.11
CA LEU A 152 16.26 -5.98 -4.24
C LEU A 152 15.82 -4.80 -3.37
N CYS A 153 15.04 -3.87 -3.92
CA CYS A 153 14.45 -2.75 -3.19
C CYS A 153 13.45 -3.24 -2.13
N ALA A 154 12.66 -4.27 -2.43
CA ALA A 154 11.76 -4.88 -1.44
C ALA A 154 12.55 -5.45 -0.25
N GLY A 155 13.61 -6.20 -0.52
CA GLY A 155 14.49 -6.74 0.51
C GLY A 155 15.21 -5.65 1.30
N GLY A 156 15.71 -4.63 0.62
CA GLY A 156 16.40 -3.49 1.25
C GLY A 156 15.47 -2.65 2.12
N ALA A 157 14.30 -2.28 1.62
CA ALA A 157 13.33 -1.49 2.36
C ALA A 157 12.76 -2.25 3.56
N GLY A 158 12.34 -3.50 3.36
CA GLY A 158 11.88 -4.38 4.44
C GLY A 158 12.97 -4.66 5.46
N GLY A 159 14.19 -4.94 5.01
CA GLY A 159 15.34 -5.19 5.86
C GLY A 159 15.75 -3.98 6.72
N LEU A 160 15.75 -2.77 6.13
CA LEU A 160 16.03 -1.53 6.87
C LEU A 160 15.01 -1.28 7.98
N VAL A 161 13.70 -1.40 7.64
CA VAL A 161 12.63 -1.22 8.62
C VAL A 161 12.63 -2.35 9.65
N LEU A 162 13.02 -3.58 9.27
CA LEU A 162 13.22 -4.69 10.21
C LEU A 162 14.33 -4.38 11.22
N LEU A 163 15.48 -3.88 10.75
CA LEU A 163 16.56 -3.46 11.64
C LEU A 163 16.12 -2.35 12.60
N ALA A 164 15.33 -1.39 12.11
CA ALA A 164 14.74 -0.36 12.97
C ALA A 164 13.73 -0.93 13.97
N ALA A 165 12.98 -1.97 13.60
CA ALA A 165 12.02 -2.64 14.48
C ALA A 165 12.69 -3.52 15.57
N LEU A 166 13.94 -3.94 15.39
CA LEU A 166 14.71 -4.65 16.41
C LEU A 166 15.17 -3.74 17.58
N VAL A 167 15.24 -2.43 17.33
CA VAL A 167 15.42 -1.43 18.39
C VAL A 167 14.04 -1.18 19.04
N PRO A 168 13.94 -0.84 20.33
CA PRO A 168 12.67 -0.52 20.99
C PRO A 168 12.05 0.78 20.43
N SER A 169 11.63 0.74 19.16
CA SER A 169 11.12 1.87 18.38
C SER A 169 9.61 1.91 18.27
N GLY A 170 8.92 0.86 18.75
CA GLY A 170 7.46 0.73 18.59
C GLY A 170 6.99 0.35 17.18
N LEU A 171 7.91 0.05 16.25
CA LEU A 171 7.60 -0.41 14.89
C LEU A 171 7.10 -1.86 14.92
N GLY A 172 5.99 -2.12 14.25
CA GLY A 172 5.39 -3.44 14.14
C GLY A 172 5.93 -4.26 12.96
N MET A 173 5.84 -5.60 13.05
CA MET A 173 6.15 -6.49 11.91
C MET A 173 5.25 -6.24 10.70
N GLY A 174 4.10 -5.59 10.90
CA GLY A 174 3.23 -5.11 9.81
C GLY A 174 3.91 -4.06 8.95
N ASP A 175 4.59 -3.10 9.57
CA ASP A 175 5.28 -2.00 8.90
C ASP A 175 6.49 -2.50 8.10
N VAL A 176 7.19 -3.52 8.60
CA VAL A 176 8.28 -4.21 7.89
C VAL A 176 7.78 -4.82 6.57
N LYS A 177 6.66 -5.55 6.63
CA LYS A 177 6.06 -6.18 5.45
C LYS A 177 5.52 -5.13 4.47
N LEU A 178 4.87 -4.08 4.99
CA LEU A 178 4.38 -2.98 4.18
C LEU A 178 5.54 -2.29 3.46
N SER A 179 6.64 -1.97 4.17
CA SER A 179 7.82 -1.34 3.56
C SER A 179 8.45 -2.22 2.47
N ALA A 180 8.47 -3.54 2.65
CA ALA A 180 8.91 -4.46 1.62
C ALA A 180 8.00 -4.39 0.36
N VAL A 181 6.68 -4.36 0.55
CA VAL A 181 5.72 -4.22 -0.57
C VAL A 181 5.86 -2.87 -1.27
N LEU A 182 6.06 -1.78 -0.52
CA LEU A 182 6.30 -0.45 -1.09
C LEU A 182 7.63 -0.39 -1.83
N GLY A 183 8.69 -1.02 -1.30
CA GLY A 183 9.97 -1.18 -1.97
C GLY A 183 9.86 -1.97 -3.28
N LEU A 184 9.03 -3.00 -3.30
CA LEU A 184 8.73 -3.77 -4.50
C LEU A 184 8.04 -2.89 -5.55
N TRP A 185 6.99 -2.16 -5.14
CA TRP A 185 6.22 -1.30 -6.04
C TRP A 185 7.04 -0.13 -6.60
N LEU A 186 7.77 0.61 -5.76
CA LEU A 186 8.56 1.76 -6.20
C LEU A 186 9.90 1.37 -6.83
N GLY A 187 10.39 0.16 -6.56
CA GLY A 187 11.69 -0.31 -7.01
C GLY A 187 11.85 -0.35 -8.54
N HIS A 188 10.75 -0.52 -9.29
CA HIS A 188 10.80 -0.44 -10.76
C HIS A 188 11.06 0.99 -11.27
N LEU A 189 10.65 2.02 -10.52
CA LEU A 189 10.99 3.43 -10.85
C LEU A 189 12.46 3.70 -10.52
N GLY A 190 12.91 3.27 -9.35
CA GLY A 190 14.30 3.45 -8.94
C GLY A 190 14.50 3.36 -7.44
N VAL A 191 15.76 3.24 -7.01
CA VAL A 191 16.13 3.25 -5.59
C VAL A 191 15.76 4.60 -4.96
N ALA A 192 15.93 5.70 -5.69
CA ALA A 192 15.57 7.04 -5.21
C ALA A 192 14.09 7.14 -4.88
N ALA A 193 13.21 6.60 -5.72
CA ALA A 193 11.78 6.56 -5.46
C ALA A 193 11.43 5.79 -4.18
N VAL A 194 12.10 4.67 -3.94
CA VAL A 194 11.89 3.87 -2.71
C VAL A 194 12.31 4.65 -1.48
N VAL A 195 13.51 5.24 -1.50
CA VAL A 195 14.03 6.03 -0.38
C VAL A 195 13.14 7.24 -0.12
N ALA A 196 12.78 7.99 -1.17
CA ALA A 196 11.89 9.15 -1.05
C ALA A 196 10.54 8.75 -0.47
N GLY A 197 9.93 7.66 -0.96
CA GLY A 197 8.62 7.18 -0.48
C GLY A 197 8.64 6.81 1.00
N ILE A 198 9.65 6.06 1.44
CA ILE A 198 9.79 5.67 2.83
C ILE A 198 10.07 6.88 3.72
N VAL A 199 11.01 7.75 3.32
CA VAL A 199 11.34 8.96 4.08
C VAL A 199 10.13 9.88 4.19
N LEU A 200 9.43 10.15 3.09
CA LEU A 200 8.20 10.94 3.10
C LEU A 200 7.14 10.32 4.01
N GLY A 201 6.99 9.01 4.00
CA GLY A 201 6.06 8.30 4.88
C GLY A 201 6.38 8.52 6.36
N PHE A 202 7.63 8.37 6.76
CA PHE A 202 8.06 8.63 8.14
C PHE A 202 7.94 10.11 8.52
N VAL A 203 8.27 11.04 7.61
CA VAL A 203 8.12 12.48 7.84
C VAL A 203 6.64 12.82 8.04
N LEU A 204 5.74 12.31 7.19
CA LEU A 204 4.29 12.52 7.33
C LEU A 204 3.78 11.98 8.66
N ALA A 205 4.18 10.76 9.04
CA ALA A 205 3.82 10.17 10.33
C ALA A 205 4.30 11.04 11.49
N GLY A 206 5.56 11.50 11.45
CA GLY A 206 6.14 12.36 12.48
C GLY A 206 5.43 13.70 12.60
N VAL A 207 5.16 14.36 11.47
CA VAL A 207 4.42 15.64 11.45
C VAL A 207 3.03 15.47 12.05
N VAL A 208 2.28 14.45 11.62
CA VAL A 208 0.93 14.20 12.15
C VAL A 208 0.98 13.84 13.63
N ALA A 209 1.95 13.02 14.06
CA ALA A 209 2.15 12.70 15.48
C ALA A 209 2.36 13.96 16.32
N ILE A 210 3.22 14.87 15.87
CA ILE A 210 3.50 16.15 16.55
C ILE A 210 2.25 17.03 16.60
N VAL A 211 1.54 17.16 15.48
CA VAL A 211 0.30 17.96 15.41
C VAL A 211 -0.77 17.41 16.37
N LEU A 212 -1.00 16.10 16.39
CA LEU A 212 -1.97 15.47 17.29
C LEU A 212 -1.59 15.60 18.77
N MET A 213 -0.28 15.58 19.05
CA MET A 213 0.25 15.76 20.39
C MET A 213 0.07 17.20 20.89
N ILE A 214 0.34 18.20 20.00
CA ILE A 214 0.12 19.62 20.32
C ILE A 214 -1.38 19.91 20.50
N ALA A 215 -2.24 19.26 19.70
CA ALA A 215 -3.70 19.36 19.83
C ALA A 215 -4.28 18.65 21.07
N GLY A 216 -3.46 17.94 21.85
CA GLY A 216 -3.91 17.20 23.04
C GLY A 216 -4.79 15.99 22.73
N VAL A 217 -4.82 15.51 21.50
CA VAL A 217 -5.65 14.39 21.05
C VAL A 217 -4.99 13.05 21.33
N VAL A 218 -3.65 13.00 21.38
CA VAL A 218 -2.86 11.79 21.55
C VAL A 218 -1.77 12.02 22.60
N ASP A 219 -1.65 11.09 23.53
CA ASP A 219 -0.58 11.07 24.52
C ASP A 219 0.70 10.45 23.93
N ARG A 220 1.87 10.80 24.53
CA ARG A 220 3.20 10.28 24.11
C ARG A 220 3.32 8.74 24.15
N LYS A 221 2.43 8.04 24.84
CA LYS A 221 2.41 6.58 24.98
C LYS A 221 1.46 5.89 24.00
N GLN A 222 0.66 6.65 23.24
CA GLN A 222 -0.29 6.05 22.30
C GLN A 222 0.40 5.73 20.97
N HIS A 223 0.23 4.48 20.51
CA HIS A 223 0.71 4.05 19.20
C HIS A 223 -0.18 4.64 18.09
N ILE A 224 0.44 5.28 17.11
CA ILE A 224 -0.22 5.78 15.90
C ILE A 224 -0.02 4.74 14.80
N ALA A 225 -1.09 4.43 14.05
CA ALA A 225 -1.01 3.56 12.90
C ALA A 225 -0.06 4.16 11.84
N LEU A 226 1.06 3.52 11.58
CA LEU A 226 2.10 4.01 10.65
C LEU A 226 1.76 3.71 9.19
N GLY A 227 1.02 2.63 8.94
CA GLY A 227 0.69 2.13 7.59
C GLY A 227 0.14 3.18 6.64
N PRO A 228 -0.89 3.98 7.00
CA PRO A 228 -1.45 5.01 6.13
C PRO A 228 -0.44 6.06 5.69
N TYR A 229 0.49 6.45 6.57
CA TYR A 229 1.50 7.46 6.26
C TYR A 229 2.59 6.92 5.34
N LEU A 230 3.03 5.67 5.56
CA LEU A 230 3.98 5.00 4.66
C LEU A 230 3.38 4.83 3.26
N ALA A 231 2.12 4.40 3.17
CA ALA A 231 1.44 4.26 1.89
C ALA A 231 1.25 5.62 1.18
N ALA A 232 0.91 6.68 1.93
CA ALA A 232 0.80 8.03 1.40
C ALA A 232 2.15 8.56 0.90
N GLY A 233 3.23 8.36 1.65
CA GLY A 233 4.59 8.72 1.25
C GLY A 233 5.03 8.02 -0.02
N ALA A 234 4.75 6.72 -0.13
CA ALA A 234 5.04 5.93 -1.33
C ALA A 234 4.22 6.42 -2.55
N TRP A 235 2.94 6.73 -2.34
CA TRP A 235 2.08 7.26 -3.40
C TRP A 235 2.55 8.64 -3.87
N LEU A 236 2.94 9.53 -2.96
CA LEU A 236 3.52 10.83 -3.31
C LEU A 236 4.83 10.66 -4.08
N SER A 237 5.70 9.74 -3.67
CA SER A 237 6.93 9.44 -4.39
C SER A 237 6.64 8.92 -5.80
N TRP A 238 5.64 8.05 -5.97
CA TRP A 238 5.21 7.59 -7.28
C TRP A 238 4.74 8.75 -8.17
N ILE A 239 3.96 9.70 -7.62
CA ILE A 239 3.50 10.91 -8.35
C ILE A 239 4.67 11.76 -8.81
N LEU A 240 5.72 11.89 -8.00
CA LEU A 240 6.88 12.73 -8.29
C LEU A 240 7.83 12.08 -9.30
N GLU A 241 8.04 10.77 -9.18
CA GLU A 241 9.05 10.01 -9.93
C GLU A 241 8.49 9.33 -11.20
N ALA A 242 7.16 9.15 -11.31
CA ALA A 242 6.54 8.62 -12.51
C ALA A 242 6.53 9.70 -13.62
N VAL A 243 7.65 9.84 -14.27
CA VAL A 243 7.86 10.75 -15.40
C VAL A 243 8.14 9.91 -16.65
N PRO A 244 7.65 10.33 -17.85
CA PRO A 244 7.87 9.61 -19.11
C PRO A 244 9.33 9.63 -19.54
#